data_aa797c2b22b6fbf929ab2a723a59eeed
#
_entry.id   aa797c2b22b6fbf929ab2a723a59eeed
#
_cell.length_a   1.000
_cell.length_b   1.000
_cell.length_c   1.000
_cell.angle_alpha   90.00
_cell.angle_beta   90.00
_cell.angle_gamma   90.00
#
_symmetry.space_group_name_H-M   'P 1'
#
loop_
_entity.id
_entity.type
_entity.pdbx_description
1 polymer ?
#
loop_
_entity_poly.entity_id
_entity_poly.type
_entity_poly.pdbx_seq_one_letter_code
_entity_poly.pdbx_strand_id
1 'polypeptide(L)'
;MKTDFSAADRERVRAAFPALASDVVFLENAGGSQVPGVVADAIRDHLLDRYVQLGAGYPRSQEATAVVADAHEWVGRLMHA
;
A
#
# COMPACT_ATOMS: atom_id res chain seq x y z
N MET A 1 -11.18 5.97 26.63
CA MET A 1 -11.11 5.92 25.18
C MET A 1 -11.64 4.59 24.67
N LYS A 2 -12.49 4.64 23.69
CA LYS A 2 -13.02 3.41 23.09
C LYS A 2 -11.95 2.76 22.20
N THR A 3 -11.67 1.51 22.46
CA THR A 3 -10.68 0.74 21.70
C THR A 3 -11.29 -0.43 20.95
N ASP A 4 -12.60 -0.64 21.09
CA ASP A 4 -13.27 -1.77 20.47
C ASP A 4 -13.34 -1.62 18.96
N PHE A 5 -13.03 -2.70 18.29
CA PHE A 5 -13.12 -2.81 16.83
C PHE A 5 -14.50 -3.35 16.47
N SER A 6 -15.37 -2.50 15.96
CA SER A 6 -16.77 -2.84 15.70
C SER A 6 -16.93 -3.73 14.45
N ALA A 7 -18.13 -4.31 14.29
CA ALA A 7 -18.45 -5.06 13.08
C ALA A 7 -18.39 -4.16 11.83
N ALA A 8 -18.82 -2.91 11.96
CA ALA A 8 -18.75 -1.95 10.85
C ALA A 8 -17.29 -1.62 10.49
N ASP A 9 -16.42 -1.51 11.50
CA ASP A 9 -14.98 -1.30 11.27
C ASP A 9 -14.37 -2.48 10.52
N ARG A 10 -14.72 -3.70 10.93
CA ARG A 10 -14.24 -4.91 10.26
C ARG A 10 -14.67 -4.95 8.80
N GLU A 11 -15.94 -4.67 8.53
CA GLU A 11 -16.45 -4.65 7.15
C GLU A 11 -15.71 -3.61 6.30
N ARG A 12 -15.45 -2.44 6.85
CA ARG A 12 -14.75 -1.37 6.15
C ARG A 12 -13.31 -1.76 5.80
N VAL A 13 -12.61 -2.38 6.75
CA VAL A 13 -11.25 -2.87 6.53
C VAL A 13 -11.25 -3.99 5.49
N ARG A 14 -12.15 -4.95 5.61
CA ARG A 14 -12.23 -6.07 4.66
C ARG A 14 -12.55 -5.58 3.24
N ALA A 15 -13.39 -4.57 3.12
CA ALA A 15 -13.75 -4.00 1.81
C ALA A 15 -12.57 -3.37 1.09
N ALA A 16 -11.51 -2.98 1.81
CA ALA A 16 -10.30 -2.44 1.21
C ALA A 16 -9.45 -3.50 0.48
N PHE A 17 -9.75 -4.78 0.69
CA PHE A 17 -9.01 -5.91 0.12
C PHE A 17 -9.89 -6.65 -0.90
N PRO A 18 -9.73 -6.41 -2.20
CA PRO A 18 -10.63 -7.00 -3.21
C PRO A 18 -10.72 -8.53 -3.16
N ALA A 19 -9.61 -9.21 -2.83
CA ALA A 19 -9.61 -10.66 -2.77
C ALA A 19 -10.55 -11.22 -1.70
N LEU A 20 -10.87 -10.45 -0.67
CA LEU A 20 -11.77 -10.88 0.40
C LEU A 20 -13.25 -10.84 0.02
N ALA A 21 -13.59 -10.36 -1.17
CA ALA A 21 -14.95 -10.42 -1.69
C ALA A 21 -15.37 -11.83 -2.13
N SER A 22 -14.42 -12.77 -2.22
CA SER A 22 -14.70 -14.16 -2.57
C SER A 22 -15.08 -14.99 -1.34
N ASP A 23 -15.48 -16.24 -1.58
CA ASP A 23 -15.79 -17.20 -0.51
C ASP A 23 -14.56 -17.86 0.08
N VAL A 24 -13.39 -17.56 -0.46
CA VAL A 24 -12.13 -18.17 -0.02
C VAL A 24 -11.71 -17.61 1.34
N VAL A 25 -11.31 -18.50 2.24
CA VAL A 25 -10.72 -18.13 3.53
C VAL A 25 -9.20 -18.24 3.41
N PHE A 26 -8.50 -17.12 3.57
CA PHE A 26 -7.05 -17.08 3.41
C PHE A 26 -6.37 -17.29 4.76
N LEU A 27 -5.70 -18.43 4.92
CA LEU A 27 -5.04 -18.81 6.18
C LEU A 27 -3.53 -19.00 6.02
N GLU A 28 -2.98 -18.68 4.85
CA GLU A 28 -1.58 -18.97 4.52
C GLU A 28 -0.79 -17.70 4.28
N ASN A 29 -0.83 -16.80 5.27
CA ASN A 29 -0.21 -15.48 5.15
C ASN A 29 1.32 -15.51 5.07
N ALA A 30 1.95 -16.62 5.52
CA ALA A 30 3.41 -16.76 5.42
C ALA A 30 3.90 -16.79 3.97
N GLY A 31 3.06 -17.27 3.04
CA GLY A 31 3.38 -17.30 1.61
C GLY A 31 3.02 -16.02 0.88
N GLY A 32 2.35 -15.12 1.55
CA GLY A 32 1.88 -13.85 0.99
C GLY A 32 0.51 -13.49 1.53
N SER A 33 0.33 -12.26 1.90
CA SER A 33 -0.96 -11.72 2.35
C SER A 33 -1.70 -11.07 1.19
N GLN A 34 -3.02 -10.94 1.33
CA GLN A 34 -3.82 -10.21 0.36
C GLN A 34 -3.46 -8.74 0.39
N VAL A 35 -3.65 -8.06 -0.73
CA VAL A 35 -3.21 -6.69 -0.94
C VAL A 35 -4.41 -5.75 -0.99
N PRO A 36 -4.36 -4.61 -0.29
CA PRO A 36 -5.39 -3.59 -0.44
C PRO A 36 -5.44 -3.05 -1.87
N GLY A 37 -6.63 -2.74 -2.36
CA GLY A 37 -6.82 -2.21 -3.71
C GLY A 37 -6.02 -0.92 -3.94
N VAL A 38 -5.96 -0.04 -2.95
CA VAL A 38 -5.21 1.23 -3.06
C VAL A 38 -3.71 0.98 -3.27
N VAL A 39 -3.15 -0.08 -2.69
CA VAL A 39 -1.75 -0.45 -2.90
C VAL A 39 -1.51 -0.93 -4.32
N ALA A 40 -2.36 -1.82 -4.81
CA ALA A 40 -2.28 -2.31 -6.18
C ALA A 40 -2.39 -1.17 -7.19
N ASP A 41 -3.33 -0.25 -6.98
CA ASP A 41 -3.51 0.91 -7.85
C ASP A 41 -2.28 1.83 -7.84
N ALA A 42 -1.69 2.07 -6.68
CA ALA A 42 -0.49 2.90 -6.57
C ALA A 42 0.69 2.29 -7.33
N ILE A 43 0.88 0.98 -7.25
CA ILE A 43 1.92 0.28 -7.99
C ILE A 43 1.66 0.37 -9.49
N ARG A 44 0.43 0.13 -9.91
CA ARG A 44 0.03 0.23 -11.32
C ARG A 44 0.30 1.62 -11.87
N ASP A 45 -0.13 2.66 -11.16
CA ASP A 45 0.04 4.04 -11.58
C ASP A 45 1.52 4.41 -11.70
N HIS A 46 2.33 3.96 -10.76
CA HIS A 46 3.77 4.19 -10.80
C HIS A 46 4.40 3.53 -12.03
N LEU A 47 4.06 2.28 -12.29
CA LEU A 47 4.62 1.54 -13.45
C LEU A 47 4.21 2.15 -14.78
N LEU A 48 2.99 2.68 -14.86
CA LEU A 48 2.49 3.24 -16.12
C LEU A 48 2.93 4.68 -16.37
N ASP A 49 3.22 5.43 -15.32
CA ASP A 49 3.42 6.88 -15.44
C ASP A 49 4.78 7.37 -14.95
N ARG A 50 5.37 6.73 -13.94
CA ARG A 50 6.58 7.23 -13.26
C ARG A 50 7.75 6.25 -13.26
N TYR A 51 7.66 5.18 -14.03
CA TYR A 51 8.72 4.17 -14.02
C TYR A 51 9.88 4.63 -14.90
N VAL A 52 10.77 5.41 -14.30
CA VAL A 52 11.92 6.03 -14.95
C VAL A 52 13.14 5.97 -14.03
N GLN A 53 14.29 6.37 -14.55
CA GLN A 53 15.53 6.44 -13.77
C GLN A 53 15.39 7.38 -12.58
N LEU A 54 15.80 6.93 -11.40
CA LEU A 54 15.85 7.77 -10.21
C LEU A 54 17.08 8.67 -10.24
N GLY A 55 16.98 9.82 -9.54
CA GLY A 55 18.13 10.69 -9.35
C GLY A 55 18.56 11.50 -10.56
N ALA A 56 17.82 11.46 -11.65
CA ALA A 56 18.09 12.32 -12.80
C ALA A 56 17.38 13.68 -12.64
N GLY A 57 17.79 14.67 -13.42
CA GLY A 57 17.34 16.03 -13.23
C GLY A 57 16.02 16.40 -13.87
N TYR A 58 15.35 15.49 -14.57
CA TYR A 58 14.09 15.80 -15.25
C TYR A 58 12.87 15.51 -14.37
N PRO A 59 11.70 16.16 -14.65
CA PRO A 59 10.55 16.14 -13.74
C PRO A 59 10.04 14.75 -13.35
N ARG A 60 9.89 13.83 -14.29
CA ARG A 60 9.41 12.46 -13.97
C ARG A 60 10.36 11.73 -13.03
N SER A 61 11.66 11.93 -13.22
CA SER A 61 12.66 11.34 -12.34
C SER A 61 12.58 11.92 -10.94
N GLN A 62 12.33 13.23 -10.82
CA GLN A 62 12.15 13.87 -9.52
C GLN A 62 10.91 13.35 -8.80
N GLU A 63 9.81 13.15 -9.52
CA GLU A 63 8.60 12.54 -8.97
C GLU A 63 8.86 11.12 -8.46
N ALA A 64 9.53 10.30 -9.26
CA ALA A 64 9.85 8.93 -8.87
C ALA A 64 10.78 8.89 -7.66
N THR A 65 11.76 9.78 -7.60
CA THR A 65 12.66 9.90 -6.44
C THR A 65 11.89 10.30 -5.19
N ALA A 66 10.94 11.21 -5.31
CA ALA A 66 10.10 11.63 -4.18
C ALA A 66 9.26 10.48 -3.61
N VAL A 67 8.73 9.61 -4.47
CA VAL A 67 7.98 8.42 -4.03
C VAL A 67 8.84 7.53 -3.14
N VAL A 68 10.09 7.29 -3.53
CA VAL A 68 11.02 6.47 -2.75
C VAL A 68 11.36 7.16 -1.42
N ALA A 69 11.62 8.46 -1.44
CA ALA A 69 11.92 9.23 -0.24
C ALA A 69 10.74 9.20 0.75
N ASP A 70 9.51 9.36 0.26
CA ASP A 70 8.31 9.28 1.08
C ASP A 70 8.15 7.91 1.72
N ALA A 71 8.42 6.84 0.97
CA ALA A 71 8.36 5.48 1.51
C ALA A 71 9.33 5.28 2.67
N HIS A 72 10.56 5.76 2.53
CA HIS A 72 11.55 5.71 3.60
C HIS A 72 11.08 6.49 4.84
N GLU A 73 10.53 7.67 4.65
CA GLU A 73 10.01 8.48 5.75
C GLU A 73 8.88 7.78 6.49
N TRP A 74 7.94 7.18 5.76
CA TRP A 74 6.81 6.46 6.35
C TRP A 74 7.28 5.26 7.18
N VAL A 75 8.19 4.46 6.64
CA VAL A 75 8.76 3.32 7.38
C VAL A 75 9.49 3.80 8.62
N GLY A 76 10.25 4.88 8.51
CA GLY A 76 10.93 5.49 9.65
C GLY A 76 9.96 5.87 10.77
N ARG A 77 8.84 6.50 10.42
CA ARG A 77 7.80 6.85 11.40
C ARG A 77 7.17 5.61 12.04
N LEU A 78 6.83 4.63 11.21
CA LEU A 78 6.21 3.40 11.70
C LEU A 78 7.09 2.67 12.71
N MET A 79 8.39 2.70 12.49
CA MET A 79 9.36 2.00 13.33
C MET A 79 9.99 2.89 14.42
N HIS A 80 9.55 4.12 14.52
CA HIS A 80 10.08 5.09 15.49
C HIS A 80 11.59 5.32 15.34
N ALA A 81 12.05 5.30 14.10
CA ALA A 81 13.45 5.53 13.78
C ALA A 81 13.76 7.00 13.50
#